data_ead496440690b62082c77aa266f447aa
#
_entry.id   ead496440690b62082c77aa266f447aa
#
_cell.length_a   1.000
_cell.length_b   1.000
_cell.length_c   1.000
_cell.angle_alpha   90.00
_cell.angle_beta   90.00
_cell.angle_gamma   90.00
#
_symmetry.space_group_name_H-M   'P 1'
#
loop_
_entity.id
_entity.type
_entity.pdbx_description
1 polymer ?
#
loop_
_entity_poly.entity_id
_entity_poly.type
_entity_poly.pdbx_seq_one_letter_code
_entity_poly.pdbx_strand_id
1 'polypeptide(L)'
;SQQVAQSLDVPWYFVELSEAKVRQAWQAEGGAFIRAAWAGASLPHYQDWYALRELTSTGVLPAGTVILPGHTIVGNLHGQELLDPKTPMSRKDWVELLAHQHLNLQGQQNLVAALAPIRKPLLEAVDELLTTDSLDTRQSLIEWFNVRERQAKYINHSMRAYEHFGLDWALPMLDLEVIEVWERGGLDFTDEERIWYKNLIAQIYARVSGTQPQLYAAGVNAIPAAPRRAAIKVLSALRLDKAVSSLLTTRVQLRHPMAFQALLPAGSAATYAPQLLKGRSLNGIFADLFLADAWAADSNVFTEVI
;
A
#
# COMPACT_ATOMS: atom_id res chain seq x y z
N SER A 1 7.84 12.22 -12.34
CA SER A 1 8.43 11.08 -13.09
C SER A 1 8.85 11.49 -14.50
N GLN A 2 8.03 12.18 -15.32
CA GLN A 2 8.36 12.55 -16.70
C GLN A 2 9.68 13.31 -16.81
N GLN A 3 9.91 14.34 -16.00
CA GLN A 3 11.17 15.10 -15.99
C GLN A 3 12.38 14.23 -15.69
N VAL A 4 12.23 13.25 -14.79
CA VAL A 4 13.30 12.31 -14.46
C VAL A 4 13.62 11.42 -15.66
N ALA A 5 12.61 10.88 -16.32
CA ALA A 5 12.78 10.07 -17.52
C ALA A 5 13.49 10.87 -18.64
N GLN A 6 13.06 12.11 -18.87
CA GLN A 6 13.70 13.01 -19.83
C GLN A 6 15.17 13.30 -19.48
N SER A 7 15.49 13.54 -18.19
CA SER A 7 16.87 13.80 -17.75
C SER A 7 17.78 12.57 -17.88
N LEU A 8 17.21 11.39 -17.91
CA LEU A 8 17.93 10.11 -18.04
C LEU A 8 17.90 9.55 -19.46
N ASP A 9 17.28 10.29 -20.39
CA ASP A 9 17.08 9.86 -21.80
C ASP A 9 16.42 8.47 -21.91
N VAL A 10 15.38 8.24 -21.09
CA VAL A 10 14.61 7.00 -21.11
C VAL A 10 13.16 7.28 -21.52
N PRO A 11 12.51 6.36 -22.25
CA PRO A 11 11.10 6.49 -22.61
C PRO A 11 10.20 6.66 -21.39
N TRP A 12 9.17 7.48 -21.53
CA TRP A 12 8.15 7.67 -20.50
C TRP A 12 6.76 7.56 -21.11
N TYR A 13 5.93 6.72 -20.53
CA TYR A 13 4.58 6.48 -20.98
C TYR A 13 3.58 6.85 -19.88
N PHE A 14 2.50 7.47 -20.27
CA PHE A 14 1.41 7.84 -19.37
C PHE A 14 0.13 7.10 -19.74
N VAL A 15 -0.44 6.39 -18.78
CA VAL A 15 -1.74 5.76 -18.91
C VAL A 15 -2.74 6.53 -18.07
N GLU A 16 -3.74 7.13 -18.76
CA GLU A 16 -4.83 7.82 -18.08
C GLU A 16 -5.80 6.81 -17.45
N LEU A 17 -6.00 6.91 -16.15
CA LEU A 17 -6.90 6.05 -15.39
C LEU A 17 -8.31 6.68 -15.36
N SER A 18 -9.00 6.69 -16.49
CA SER A 18 -10.39 7.14 -16.59
C SER A 18 -11.33 6.13 -15.93
N GLU A 19 -12.19 6.59 -15.02
CA GLU A 19 -13.15 5.71 -14.32
C GLU A 19 -14.01 4.90 -15.29
N ALA A 20 -14.48 5.50 -16.38
CA ALA A 20 -15.32 4.83 -17.37
C ALA A 20 -14.56 3.71 -18.09
N LYS A 21 -13.33 3.99 -18.55
CA LYS A 21 -12.48 3.02 -19.25
C LYS A 21 -12.04 1.89 -18.34
N VAL A 22 -11.60 2.21 -17.11
CA VAL A 22 -11.22 1.21 -16.11
C VAL A 22 -12.40 0.28 -15.77
N ARG A 23 -13.59 0.87 -15.57
CA ARG A 23 -14.81 0.09 -15.29
C ARG A 23 -15.17 -0.83 -16.45
N GLN A 24 -15.17 -0.34 -17.67
CA GLN A 24 -15.47 -1.15 -18.86
C GLN A 24 -14.50 -2.33 -18.99
N ALA A 25 -13.19 -2.08 -18.85
CA ALA A 25 -12.18 -3.11 -18.92
C ALA A 25 -12.32 -4.13 -17.78
N TRP A 26 -12.57 -3.65 -16.55
CA TRP A 26 -12.75 -4.52 -15.39
C TRP A 26 -13.97 -5.43 -15.51
N GLN A 27 -15.07 -4.91 -16.01
CA GLN A 27 -16.28 -5.72 -16.26
C GLN A 27 -16.06 -6.82 -17.29
N ALA A 28 -15.18 -6.57 -18.28
CA ALA A 28 -14.90 -7.55 -19.32
C ALA A 28 -13.83 -8.58 -18.92
N GLU A 29 -12.81 -8.19 -18.16
CA GLU A 29 -11.58 -8.98 -18.00
C GLU A 29 -11.18 -9.19 -16.53
N GLY A 30 -11.79 -8.47 -15.59
CA GLY A 30 -11.41 -8.49 -14.16
C GLY A 30 -11.55 -9.87 -13.52
N GLY A 31 -12.57 -10.66 -13.92
CA GLY A 31 -12.76 -12.01 -13.41
C GLY A 31 -11.61 -12.95 -13.76
N ALA A 32 -11.15 -12.92 -15.01
CA ALA A 32 -10.01 -13.71 -15.46
C ALA A 32 -8.72 -13.32 -14.70
N PHE A 33 -8.52 -12.03 -14.52
CA PHE A 33 -7.39 -11.52 -13.73
C PHE A 33 -7.44 -11.99 -12.27
N ILE A 34 -8.59 -11.86 -11.60
CA ILE A 34 -8.76 -12.28 -10.20
C ILE A 34 -8.41 -13.76 -10.04
N ARG A 35 -8.93 -14.64 -10.92
CA ARG A 35 -8.61 -16.07 -10.89
C ARG A 35 -7.11 -16.34 -11.06
N ALA A 36 -6.46 -15.67 -12.00
CA ALA A 36 -5.04 -15.87 -12.26
C ALA A 36 -4.14 -15.30 -11.13
N ALA A 37 -4.56 -14.18 -10.53
CA ALA A 37 -3.74 -13.48 -9.56
C ALA A 37 -3.93 -13.94 -8.11
N TRP A 38 -4.97 -14.71 -7.80
CA TRP A 38 -5.21 -15.18 -6.45
C TRP A 38 -4.22 -16.29 -6.06
N ALA A 39 -3.53 -16.10 -4.94
CA ALA A 39 -2.53 -17.02 -4.41
C ALA A 39 -2.92 -17.62 -3.03
N GLY A 40 -4.18 -17.53 -2.63
CA GLY A 40 -4.70 -18.09 -1.37
C GLY A 40 -4.32 -17.34 -0.10
N ALA A 41 -3.52 -16.28 -0.20
CA ALA A 41 -2.97 -15.58 0.98
C ALA A 41 -3.58 -14.19 1.21
N SER A 42 -4.01 -13.50 0.16
CA SER A 42 -4.56 -12.15 0.25
C SER A 42 -5.41 -11.81 -0.96
N LEU A 43 -6.07 -10.66 -0.89
CA LEU A 43 -6.74 -10.07 -2.04
C LEU A 43 -5.76 -9.92 -3.21
N PRO A 44 -6.14 -10.26 -4.46
CA PRO A 44 -5.32 -9.99 -5.64
C PRO A 44 -4.91 -8.52 -5.72
N HIS A 45 -3.64 -8.27 -6.05
CA HIS A 45 -3.11 -6.93 -6.15
C HIS A 45 -3.48 -6.33 -7.51
N TYR A 46 -4.45 -5.45 -7.53
CA TYR A 46 -5.09 -4.92 -8.74
C TYR A 46 -4.57 -3.54 -9.19
N GLN A 47 -3.66 -2.93 -8.43
CA GLN A 47 -3.27 -1.52 -8.63
C GLN A 47 -2.70 -1.25 -10.03
N ASP A 48 -1.85 -2.13 -10.52
CA ASP A 48 -1.16 -1.97 -11.80
C ASP A 48 -1.92 -2.57 -12.98
N TRP A 49 -2.96 -3.36 -12.71
CA TRP A 49 -3.66 -4.17 -13.70
C TRP A 49 -4.09 -3.40 -14.95
N TYR A 50 -4.77 -2.25 -14.78
CA TYR A 50 -5.27 -1.49 -15.93
C TYR A 50 -4.14 -0.87 -16.76
N ALA A 51 -3.11 -0.33 -16.11
CA ALA A 51 -1.97 0.25 -16.80
C ALA A 51 -1.21 -0.81 -17.60
N LEU A 52 -0.98 -1.98 -17.02
CA LEU A 52 -0.35 -3.11 -17.70
C LEU A 52 -1.16 -3.58 -18.90
N ARG A 53 -2.48 -3.71 -18.73
CA ARG A 53 -3.41 -4.05 -19.81
C ARG A 53 -3.27 -3.10 -21.01
N GLU A 54 -3.30 -1.80 -20.77
CA GLU A 54 -3.19 -0.80 -21.83
C GLU A 54 -1.83 -0.84 -22.52
N LEU A 55 -0.76 -0.95 -21.75
CA LEU A 55 0.60 -0.95 -22.29
C LEU A 55 0.93 -2.24 -23.07
N THR A 56 0.41 -3.38 -22.64
CA THR A 56 0.58 -4.65 -23.37
C THR A 56 -0.29 -4.69 -24.63
N SER A 57 -1.55 -4.26 -24.54
CA SER A 57 -2.46 -4.25 -25.70
C SER A 57 -2.01 -3.31 -26.84
N THR A 58 -1.31 -2.23 -26.48
CA THR A 58 -0.73 -1.29 -27.45
C THR A 58 0.67 -1.67 -27.92
N GLY A 59 1.23 -2.79 -27.45
CA GLY A 59 2.56 -3.26 -27.83
C GLY A 59 3.73 -2.47 -27.23
N VAL A 60 3.47 -1.54 -26.30
CA VAL A 60 4.52 -0.82 -25.57
C VAL A 60 5.31 -1.77 -24.67
N LEU A 61 4.65 -2.75 -24.08
CA LEU A 61 5.27 -3.83 -23.32
C LEU A 61 5.07 -5.15 -24.07
N PRO A 62 6.04 -5.59 -24.88
CA PRO A 62 6.00 -6.91 -25.50
C PRO A 62 6.15 -8.02 -24.44
N ALA A 63 5.68 -9.22 -24.77
CA ALA A 63 5.84 -10.40 -23.91
C ALA A 63 7.31 -10.63 -23.54
N GLY A 64 7.56 -11.05 -22.31
CA GLY A 64 8.90 -11.24 -21.76
C GLY A 64 9.60 -9.94 -21.34
N THR A 65 8.92 -8.78 -21.40
CA THR A 65 9.46 -7.55 -20.80
C THR A 65 9.61 -7.73 -19.31
N VAL A 66 10.79 -7.43 -18.77
CA VAL A 66 11.06 -7.51 -17.32
C VAL A 66 10.59 -6.24 -16.63
N ILE A 67 9.65 -6.35 -15.71
CA ILE A 67 9.17 -5.24 -14.88
C ILE A 67 9.98 -5.15 -13.60
N LEU A 68 10.42 -3.95 -13.26
CA LEU A 68 11.10 -3.61 -12.01
C LEU A 68 10.20 -2.67 -11.19
N PRO A 69 9.29 -3.19 -10.35
CA PRO A 69 8.43 -2.34 -9.55
C PRO A 69 9.22 -1.60 -8.48
N GLY A 70 8.84 -0.34 -8.24
CA GLY A 70 9.49 0.51 -7.24
C GLY A 70 9.02 0.29 -5.79
N HIS A 71 8.38 -0.83 -5.50
CA HIS A 71 7.94 -1.19 -4.14
C HIS A 71 8.94 -2.13 -3.45
N THR A 72 8.59 -2.56 -2.23
CA THR A 72 9.39 -3.49 -1.42
C THR A 72 10.68 -2.87 -0.89
N ILE A 73 10.71 -1.56 -0.72
CA ILE A 73 11.81 -0.90 -0.04
C ILE A 73 11.77 -1.31 1.43
N VAL A 74 12.86 -1.92 1.90
CA VAL A 74 13.10 -2.20 3.32
C VAL A 74 13.35 -0.86 4.03
N GLY A 75 13.01 -0.80 5.30
CA GLY A 75 13.26 0.37 6.13
C GLY A 75 12.09 0.70 7.05
N ASN A 76 12.38 1.47 8.08
CA ASN A 76 11.41 1.83 9.08
C ASN A 76 10.26 2.66 8.48
N LEU A 77 9.04 2.19 8.70
CA LEU A 77 7.81 2.86 8.27
C LEU A 77 7.12 3.58 9.44
N HIS A 78 7.73 3.61 10.62
CA HIS A 78 7.12 4.05 11.85
C HIS A 78 7.88 5.21 12.48
N GLY A 79 7.15 6.07 13.19
CA GLY A 79 7.74 7.17 13.92
C GLY A 79 8.72 6.68 14.99
N GLN A 80 9.84 7.37 15.12
CA GLN A 80 10.87 7.06 16.12
C GLN A 80 10.32 7.00 17.55
N GLU A 81 9.22 7.70 17.83
CA GLU A 81 8.55 7.69 19.14
C GLU A 81 8.10 6.29 19.58
N LEU A 82 7.67 5.45 18.61
CA LEU A 82 7.26 4.06 18.89
C LEU A 82 8.46 3.14 19.15
N LEU A 83 9.61 3.52 18.64
CA LEU A 83 10.85 2.76 18.79
C LEU A 83 11.62 3.15 20.06
N ASP A 84 11.29 4.28 20.69
CA ASP A 84 11.95 4.71 21.93
C ASP A 84 11.57 3.80 23.10
N PRO A 85 12.55 3.03 23.67
CA PRO A 85 12.29 2.16 24.83
C PRO A 85 11.80 2.91 26.07
N LYS A 86 11.97 4.23 26.13
CA LYS A 86 11.43 5.06 27.23
C LYS A 86 9.91 5.17 27.18
N THR A 87 9.29 4.90 26.00
CA THR A 87 7.85 4.79 25.90
C THR A 87 7.43 3.39 26.33
N PRO A 88 6.81 3.23 27.52
CA PRO A 88 6.45 1.90 28.00
C PRO A 88 5.34 1.32 27.14
N MET A 89 5.52 0.09 26.65
CA MET A 89 4.53 -0.64 25.88
C MET A 89 4.35 -2.04 26.48
N SER A 90 3.10 -2.38 26.78
CA SER A 90 2.74 -3.72 27.18
C SER A 90 2.66 -4.65 25.96
N ARG A 91 2.67 -5.96 26.18
CA ARG A 91 2.41 -6.98 25.13
C ARG A 91 1.11 -6.70 24.37
N LYS A 92 0.09 -6.25 25.09
CA LYS A 92 -1.21 -5.90 24.51
C LYS A 92 -1.08 -4.68 23.57
N ASP A 93 -0.32 -3.66 23.97
CA ASP A 93 -0.11 -2.47 23.16
C ASP A 93 0.60 -2.81 21.83
N TRP A 94 1.57 -3.74 21.88
CA TRP A 94 2.23 -4.25 20.67
C TRP A 94 1.26 -4.97 19.74
N VAL A 95 0.43 -5.86 20.25
CA VAL A 95 -0.58 -6.56 19.46
C VAL A 95 -1.57 -5.57 18.84
N GLU A 96 -2.02 -4.57 19.60
CA GLU A 96 -2.93 -3.53 19.10
C GLU A 96 -2.26 -2.66 18.03
N LEU A 97 -0.98 -2.30 18.21
CA LEU A 97 -0.21 -1.56 17.22
C LEU A 97 -0.12 -2.31 15.89
N LEU A 98 0.33 -3.56 15.91
CA LEU A 98 0.46 -4.40 14.72
C LEU A 98 -0.90 -4.58 14.03
N ALA A 99 -1.96 -4.77 14.80
CA ALA A 99 -3.31 -4.89 14.28
C ALA A 99 -3.80 -3.59 13.61
N HIS A 100 -3.57 -2.46 14.24
CA HIS A 100 -3.93 -1.17 13.67
C HIS A 100 -3.23 -0.89 12.34
N GLN A 101 -2.01 -1.35 12.19
CA GLN A 101 -1.25 -1.14 10.96
C GLN A 101 -1.73 -2.01 9.80
N HIS A 102 -2.15 -3.22 10.07
CA HIS A 102 -2.36 -4.24 9.03
C HIS A 102 -3.79 -4.77 8.91
N LEU A 103 -4.65 -4.59 9.94
CA LEU A 103 -5.99 -5.16 9.99
C LEU A 103 -7.12 -4.12 10.00
N ASN A 104 -6.84 -2.90 9.61
CA ASN A 104 -7.79 -1.80 9.68
C ASN A 104 -8.70 -1.63 8.45
N LEU A 105 -8.58 -2.49 7.45
CA LEU A 105 -9.32 -2.38 6.18
C LEU A 105 -10.83 -2.42 6.38
N GLN A 106 -11.31 -3.15 7.39
CA GLN A 106 -12.74 -3.28 7.74
C GLN A 106 -13.24 -2.17 8.68
N GLY A 107 -12.39 -1.20 9.03
CA GLY A 107 -12.68 -0.13 9.99
C GLY A 107 -12.37 -0.53 11.44
N GLN A 108 -12.08 0.47 12.26
CA GLN A 108 -11.63 0.27 13.66
C GLN A 108 -12.66 -0.47 14.53
N GLN A 109 -13.94 -0.27 14.27
CA GLN A 109 -15.01 -0.94 15.02
C GLN A 109 -15.01 -2.47 14.86
N ASN A 110 -14.42 -2.99 13.80
CA ASN A 110 -14.32 -4.43 13.54
C ASN A 110 -12.95 -5.00 13.94
N LEU A 111 -12.03 -4.17 14.40
CA LEU A 111 -10.66 -4.59 14.72
C LEU A 111 -10.64 -5.66 15.84
N VAL A 112 -11.47 -5.53 16.86
CA VAL A 112 -11.54 -6.50 17.96
C VAL A 112 -11.96 -7.88 17.46
N ALA A 113 -12.96 -7.94 16.56
CA ALA A 113 -13.40 -9.20 15.96
C ALA A 113 -12.32 -9.79 15.03
N ALA A 114 -11.66 -8.95 14.25
CA ALA A 114 -10.57 -9.35 13.37
C ALA A 114 -9.34 -9.87 14.16
N LEU A 115 -9.09 -9.31 15.34
CA LEU A 115 -7.99 -9.73 16.21
C LEU A 115 -8.22 -11.09 16.88
N ALA A 116 -9.46 -11.47 17.15
CA ALA A 116 -9.77 -12.65 17.95
C ALA A 116 -9.04 -13.93 17.45
N PRO A 117 -9.08 -14.31 16.17
CA PRO A 117 -8.44 -15.53 15.68
C PRO A 117 -6.90 -15.47 15.65
N ILE A 118 -6.31 -14.28 15.58
CA ILE A 118 -4.87 -14.09 15.41
C ILE A 118 -4.18 -13.55 16.66
N ARG A 119 -4.92 -13.22 17.70
CA ARG A 119 -4.36 -12.64 18.93
C ARG A 119 -3.29 -13.53 19.55
N LYS A 120 -3.54 -14.85 19.63
CA LYS A 120 -2.59 -15.80 20.21
C LYS A 120 -1.30 -15.87 19.40
N PRO A 121 -1.32 -16.12 18.07
CA PRO A 121 -0.11 -16.07 17.25
C PRO A 121 0.66 -14.74 17.33
N LEU A 122 -0.05 -13.60 17.42
CA LEU A 122 0.60 -12.30 17.58
C LEU A 122 1.30 -12.16 18.93
N LEU A 123 0.70 -12.62 20.01
CA LEU A 123 1.34 -12.64 21.34
C LEU A 123 2.57 -13.53 21.37
N GLU A 124 2.50 -14.69 20.75
CA GLU A 124 3.65 -15.61 20.64
C GLU A 124 4.79 -14.95 19.86
N ALA A 125 4.51 -14.29 18.74
CA ALA A 125 5.52 -13.56 17.98
C ALA A 125 6.12 -12.37 18.76
N VAL A 126 5.30 -11.64 19.52
CA VAL A 126 5.79 -10.55 20.39
C VAL A 126 6.73 -11.11 21.45
N ASP A 127 6.40 -12.24 22.08
CA ASP A 127 7.25 -12.87 23.10
C ASP A 127 8.56 -13.42 22.54
N GLU A 128 8.52 -13.97 21.35
CA GLU A 128 9.70 -14.53 20.67
C GLU A 128 10.68 -13.45 20.25
N LEU A 129 10.17 -12.36 19.66
CA LEU A 129 11.01 -11.33 19.06
C LEU A 129 11.38 -10.20 20.03
N LEU A 130 10.51 -9.88 20.98
CA LEU A 130 10.76 -8.82 21.96
C LEU A 130 11.36 -9.40 23.25
N THR A 131 12.49 -10.09 23.11
CA THR A 131 13.20 -10.72 24.24
C THR A 131 13.76 -9.71 25.24
N THR A 132 14.10 -8.52 24.77
CA THR A 132 14.47 -7.34 25.54
C THR A 132 13.70 -6.14 24.97
N ASP A 133 13.35 -5.18 25.81
CA ASP A 133 12.72 -3.95 25.32
C ASP A 133 13.80 -2.94 24.90
N SER A 134 14.33 -3.15 23.73
CA SER A 134 15.32 -2.29 23.09
C SER A 134 14.79 -1.77 21.77
N LEU A 135 15.42 -0.72 21.27
CA LEU A 135 15.10 -0.13 19.99
C LEU A 135 15.22 -1.15 18.84
N ASP A 136 16.28 -1.95 18.84
CA ASP A 136 16.53 -2.97 17.81
C ASP A 136 15.47 -4.08 17.83
N THR A 137 15.08 -4.57 19.01
CA THR A 137 14.04 -5.59 19.11
C THR A 137 12.65 -5.07 18.75
N ARG A 138 12.34 -3.81 19.08
CA ARG A 138 11.10 -3.15 18.66
C ARG A 138 11.04 -3.01 17.15
N GLN A 139 12.12 -2.54 16.53
CA GLN A 139 12.23 -2.43 15.08
C GLN A 139 12.11 -3.81 14.41
N SER A 140 12.85 -4.79 14.90
CA SER A 140 12.80 -6.16 14.36
C SER A 140 11.39 -6.75 14.41
N LEU A 141 10.63 -6.55 15.48
CA LEU A 141 9.24 -7.00 15.57
C LEU A 141 8.35 -6.37 14.50
N ILE A 142 8.45 -5.05 14.32
CA ILE A 142 7.65 -4.31 13.35
C ILE A 142 8.02 -4.73 11.93
N GLU A 143 9.30 -4.82 11.61
CA GLU A 143 9.78 -5.22 10.30
C GLU A 143 9.44 -6.67 9.97
N TRP A 144 9.62 -7.59 10.92
CA TRP A 144 9.23 -8.98 10.75
C TRP A 144 7.76 -9.11 10.38
N PHE A 145 6.89 -8.38 11.10
CA PHE A 145 5.46 -8.39 10.81
C PHE A 145 5.15 -7.79 9.44
N ASN A 146 5.76 -6.66 9.10
CA ASN A 146 5.58 -6.02 7.81
C ASN A 146 6.04 -6.91 6.65
N VAL A 147 7.21 -7.52 6.77
CA VAL A 147 7.74 -8.40 5.72
C VAL A 147 6.87 -9.64 5.56
N ARG A 148 6.53 -10.31 6.66
CA ARG A 148 5.81 -11.59 6.63
C ARG A 148 4.34 -11.42 6.25
N GLU A 149 3.65 -10.42 6.84
CA GLU A 149 2.20 -10.31 6.72
C GLU A 149 1.77 -9.35 5.59
N ARG A 150 2.57 -8.34 5.27
CA ARG A 150 2.22 -7.37 4.24
C ARG A 150 3.02 -7.55 2.96
N GLN A 151 4.36 -7.55 3.04
CA GLN A 151 5.19 -7.65 1.85
C GLN A 151 5.01 -9.02 1.17
N ALA A 152 5.20 -10.11 1.91
CA ALA A 152 5.08 -11.45 1.34
C ALA A 152 3.67 -11.79 0.87
N LYS A 153 2.63 -11.44 1.65
CA LYS A 153 1.25 -11.86 1.34
C LYS A 153 0.50 -10.96 0.36
N TYR A 154 0.84 -9.66 0.28
CA TYR A 154 0.11 -8.72 -0.55
C TYR A 154 0.99 -8.01 -1.57
N ILE A 155 2.05 -7.33 -1.14
CA ILE A 155 2.82 -6.47 -2.05
C ILE A 155 3.53 -7.31 -3.13
N ASN A 156 4.20 -8.39 -2.74
CA ASN A 156 4.90 -9.26 -3.70
C ASN A 156 3.94 -10.00 -4.64
N HIS A 157 2.69 -10.15 -4.25
CA HIS A 157 1.66 -10.71 -5.15
C HIS A 157 1.26 -9.76 -6.29
N SER A 158 1.75 -8.51 -6.31
CA SER A 158 1.60 -7.65 -7.48
C SER A 158 2.27 -8.24 -8.73
N MET A 159 3.28 -9.11 -8.53
CA MET A 159 3.95 -9.85 -9.63
C MET A 159 2.97 -10.70 -10.43
N ARG A 160 1.91 -11.20 -9.81
CA ARG A 160 0.87 -11.97 -10.51
C ARG A 160 0.16 -11.17 -11.60
N ALA A 161 0.11 -9.84 -11.47
CA ALA A 161 -0.40 -8.98 -12.52
C ALA A 161 0.53 -8.95 -13.74
N TYR A 162 1.85 -8.97 -13.54
CA TYR A 162 2.82 -9.02 -14.63
C TYR A 162 2.75 -10.38 -15.34
N GLU A 163 2.74 -11.47 -14.59
CA GLU A 163 2.61 -12.84 -15.11
C GLU A 163 1.31 -13.03 -15.93
N HIS A 164 0.19 -12.43 -15.45
CA HIS A 164 -1.10 -12.48 -16.17
C HIS A 164 -1.01 -11.88 -17.58
N PHE A 165 -0.16 -10.89 -17.78
CA PHE A 165 0.07 -10.25 -19.08
C PHE A 165 1.28 -10.81 -19.84
N GLY A 166 1.87 -11.94 -19.39
CA GLY A 166 3.03 -12.56 -20.03
C GLY A 166 4.32 -11.75 -19.90
N LEU A 167 4.43 -10.98 -18.82
CA LEU A 167 5.61 -10.19 -18.50
C LEU A 167 6.45 -10.90 -17.42
N ASP A 168 7.76 -10.70 -17.49
CA ASP A 168 8.67 -11.13 -16.44
C ASP A 168 8.82 -10.03 -15.37
N TRP A 169 9.47 -10.35 -14.25
CA TRP A 169 9.69 -9.38 -13.18
C TRP A 169 10.95 -9.67 -12.38
N ALA A 170 11.48 -8.63 -11.74
CA ALA A 170 12.52 -8.74 -10.73
C ALA A 170 12.28 -7.73 -9.61
N LEU A 171 12.70 -8.07 -8.39
CA LEU A 171 12.55 -7.26 -7.18
C LEU A 171 13.93 -6.87 -6.63
N PRO A 172 14.64 -5.95 -7.26
CA PRO A 172 16.01 -5.62 -6.86
C PRO A 172 16.11 -5.07 -5.43
N MET A 173 15.01 -4.48 -4.91
CA MET A 173 14.98 -4.00 -3.53
C MET A 173 14.80 -5.11 -2.48
N LEU A 174 14.48 -6.33 -2.90
CA LEU A 174 14.45 -7.54 -2.07
C LEU A 174 15.68 -8.43 -2.26
N ASP A 175 16.65 -7.97 -3.01
CA ASP A 175 17.93 -8.67 -3.08
C ASP A 175 18.57 -8.75 -1.69
N LEU A 176 19.13 -9.92 -1.37
CA LEU A 176 19.70 -10.16 -0.05
C LEU A 176 20.80 -9.16 0.30
N GLU A 177 21.64 -8.81 -0.67
CA GLU A 177 22.71 -7.83 -0.46
C GLU A 177 22.16 -6.44 -0.12
N VAL A 178 21.03 -6.05 -0.73
CA VAL A 178 20.36 -4.79 -0.42
C VAL A 178 19.72 -4.83 0.96
N ILE A 179 19.07 -5.93 1.33
CA ILE A 179 18.47 -6.11 2.67
C ILE A 179 19.57 -6.04 3.75
N GLU A 180 20.68 -6.73 3.56
CA GLU A 180 21.80 -6.71 4.50
C GLU A 180 22.38 -5.30 4.72
N VAL A 181 22.40 -4.45 3.69
CA VAL A 181 22.82 -3.04 3.85
C VAL A 181 21.86 -2.30 4.78
N TRP A 182 20.54 -2.49 4.61
CA TRP A 182 19.54 -1.88 5.47
C TRP A 182 19.64 -2.36 6.92
N GLU A 183 19.83 -3.64 7.13
CA GLU A 183 19.99 -4.23 8.46
C GLU A 183 21.23 -3.72 9.19
N ARG A 184 22.34 -3.54 8.47
CA ARG A 184 23.59 -3.00 9.04
C ARG A 184 23.53 -1.49 9.29
N GLY A 185 22.71 -0.78 8.56
CA GLY A 185 22.59 0.66 8.65
C GLY A 185 21.85 1.17 9.89
N GLY A 186 21.13 0.29 10.55
CA GLY A 186 20.39 0.62 11.78
C GLY A 186 19.41 1.78 11.57
N LEU A 187 19.16 2.55 12.65
CA LEU A 187 18.15 3.61 12.64
C LEU A 187 18.48 4.81 11.77
N ASP A 188 19.76 5.07 11.50
CA ASP A 188 20.17 6.19 10.67
C ASP A 188 19.63 6.05 9.23
N PHE A 189 19.40 4.80 8.78
CA PHE A 189 18.83 4.51 7.46
C PHE A 189 17.30 4.52 7.45
N THR A 190 16.70 4.41 8.62
CA THR A 190 15.27 4.13 8.77
C THR A 190 14.51 5.28 9.44
N ASP A 191 15.04 6.52 9.39
CA ASP A 191 14.32 7.67 9.88
C ASP A 191 12.97 7.84 9.17
N GLU A 192 11.98 8.40 9.86
CA GLU A 192 10.61 8.58 9.36
C GLU A 192 10.58 9.38 8.05
N GLU A 193 11.46 10.37 7.92
CA GLU A 193 11.56 11.21 6.74
C GLU A 193 12.42 10.60 5.64
N ARG A 194 13.14 9.51 5.92
CA ARG A 194 14.10 8.86 4.99
C ARG A 194 15.11 9.84 4.41
N ILE A 195 15.63 10.72 5.24
CA ILE A 195 16.53 11.81 4.81
C ILE A 195 17.79 11.23 4.18
N TRP A 196 18.39 10.23 4.82
CA TRP A 196 19.58 9.56 4.28
C TRP A 196 19.32 8.98 2.89
N TYR A 197 18.24 8.20 2.73
CA TYR A 197 17.89 7.58 1.45
C TYR A 197 17.59 8.63 0.37
N LYS A 198 16.81 9.66 0.70
CA LYS A 198 16.53 10.77 -0.22
C LYS A 198 17.79 11.46 -0.70
N ASN A 199 18.73 11.72 0.21
CA ASN A 199 20.00 12.36 -0.13
C ASN A 199 20.87 11.46 -1.01
N LEU A 200 20.95 10.16 -0.71
CA LEU A 200 21.65 9.19 -1.54
C LEU A 200 21.10 9.17 -2.96
N ILE A 201 19.79 9.02 -3.11
CA ILE A 201 19.13 9.00 -4.42
C ILE A 201 19.34 10.33 -5.17
N ALA A 202 19.28 11.47 -4.47
CA ALA A 202 19.54 12.76 -5.06
C ALA A 202 20.98 12.88 -5.59
N GLN A 203 21.97 12.39 -4.86
CA GLN A 203 23.36 12.37 -5.29
C GLN A 203 23.59 11.46 -6.49
N ILE A 204 22.99 10.25 -6.48
CA ILE A 204 23.06 9.33 -7.61
C ILE A 204 22.42 9.96 -8.84
N TYR A 205 21.22 10.53 -8.69
CA TYR A 205 20.52 11.20 -9.78
C TYR A 205 21.35 12.36 -10.36
N ALA A 206 21.89 13.23 -9.51
CA ALA A 206 22.72 14.35 -9.95
C ALA A 206 23.97 13.89 -10.71
N ARG A 207 24.58 12.80 -10.29
CA ARG A 207 25.76 12.21 -10.94
C ARG A 207 25.42 11.67 -12.34
N VAL A 208 24.28 11.01 -12.48
CA VAL A 208 23.85 10.36 -13.73
C VAL A 208 23.27 11.37 -14.71
N SER A 209 22.41 12.29 -14.24
CA SER A 209 21.69 13.23 -15.10
C SER A 209 22.42 14.57 -15.33
N GLY A 210 23.47 14.84 -14.55
CA GLY A 210 24.14 16.15 -14.56
C GLY A 210 23.30 17.29 -13.97
N THR A 211 22.14 16.99 -13.39
CA THR A 211 21.18 17.98 -12.84
C THR A 211 20.88 17.71 -11.38
N GLN A 212 20.65 18.77 -10.60
CA GLN A 212 20.17 18.61 -9.23
C GLN A 212 18.68 18.29 -9.23
N PRO A 213 18.23 17.21 -8.55
CA PRO A 213 16.82 16.95 -8.45
C PRO A 213 16.14 18.01 -7.60
N GLN A 214 14.97 18.44 -8.03
CA GLN A 214 14.06 19.16 -7.14
C GLN A 214 13.48 18.13 -6.17
N LEU A 215 14.14 17.95 -5.02
CA LEU A 215 13.64 17.13 -3.94
C LEU A 215 12.31 17.73 -3.47
N TYR A 216 11.24 17.09 -3.84
CA TYR A 216 9.85 17.32 -3.43
C TYR A 216 9.61 18.66 -2.74
N ALA A 217 9.37 19.70 -3.49
CA ALA A 217 8.54 20.79 -3.01
C ALA A 217 7.24 20.13 -2.52
N ALA A 218 6.89 20.33 -1.27
CA ALA A 218 5.61 19.91 -0.72
C ALA A 218 4.54 20.20 -1.79
N GLY A 219 3.74 19.20 -2.14
CA GLY A 219 2.89 19.25 -3.34
C GLY A 219 2.24 20.61 -3.50
N VAL A 220 2.21 21.11 -4.71
CA VAL A 220 1.79 22.48 -5.11
C VAL A 220 0.44 22.91 -4.49
N ASN A 221 -0.30 21.96 -3.93
CA ASN A 221 -1.59 22.12 -3.25
C ASN A 221 -1.56 21.85 -1.74
N ALA A 222 -0.40 21.74 -1.10
CA ALA A 222 -0.34 21.53 0.33
C ALA A 222 -0.78 22.81 1.06
N ILE A 223 -1.90 22.74 1.77
CA ILE A 223 -2.30 23.82 2.69
C ILE A 223 -1.16 24.05 3.66
N PRO A 224 -0.65 25.27 3.82
CA PRO A 224 0.42 25.57 4.76
C PRO A 224 0.13 24.99 6.15
N ALA A 225 1.16 24.51 6.84
CA ALA A 225 1.00 23.78 8.10
C ALA A 225 0.25 24.59 9.19
N ALA A 226 0.47 25.91 9.23
CA ALA A 226 -0.16 26.77 10.25
C ALA A 226 -1.69 26.86 10.12
N PRO A 227 -2.30 27.20 8.96
CA PRO A 227 -3.74 27.21 8.81
C PRO A 227 -4.34 25.81 8.92
N ARG A 228 -3.64 24.76 8.48
CA ARG A 228 -4.09 23.38 8.67
C ARG A 228 -4.19 23.00 10.16
N ARG A 229 -3.18 23.33 10.98
CA ARG A 229 -3.20 23.09 12.43
C ARG A 229 -4.32 23.88 13.13
N ALA A 230 -4.54 25.13 12.73
CA ALA A 230 -5.62 25.95 13.26
C ALA A 230 -6.99 25.35 12.95
N ALA A 231 -7.23 24.94 11.70
CA ALA A 231 -8.46 24.28 11.29
C ALA A 231 -8.70 22.97 12.07
N ILE A 232 -7.67 22.13 12.22
CA ILE A 232 -7.77 20.90 13.02
C ILE A 232 -8.16 21.22 14.47
N LYS A 233 -7.54 22.22 15.12
CA LYS A 233 -7.87 22.62 16.49
C LYS A 233 -9.32 23.07 16.61
N VAL A 234 -9.83 23.88 15.68
CA VAL A 234 -11.23 24.33 15.68
C VAL A 234 -12.18 23.15 15.50
N LEU A 235 -11.91 22.27 14.53
CA LEU A 235 -12.74 21.08 14.30
C LEU A 235 -12.75 20.14 15.51
N SER A 236 -11.61 19.94 16.15
CA SER A 236 -11.48 19.12 17.36
C SER A 236 -12.26 19.75 18.55
N ALA A 237 -12.15 21.07 18.73
CA ALA A 237 -12.93 21.78 19.76
C ALA A 237 -14.44 21.66 19.55
N LEU A 238 -14.89 21.62 18.31
CA LEU A 238 -16.29 21.41 17.92
C LEU A 238 -16.71 19.93 17.89
N ARG A 239 -15.80 19.00 18.16
CA ARG A 239 -15.98 17.53 18.02
C ARG A 239 -16.39 17.08 16.61
N LEU A 240 -16.05 17.87 15.60
CA LEU A 240 -16.37 17.61 14.19
C LEU A 240 -15.20 17.00 13.42
N ASP A 241 -14.02 16.90 14.02
CA ASP A 241 -12.80 16.38 13.41
C ASP A 241 -12.97 14.98 12.82
N LYS A 242 -13.60 14.07 13.56
CA LYS A 242 -13.86 12.69 13.08
C LYS A 242 -14.84 12.67 11.91
N ALA A 243 -15.93 13.45 11.99
CA ALA A 243 -16.93 13.49 10.93
C ALA A 243 -16.37 14.10 9.64
N VAL A 244 -15.64 15.21 9.75
CA VAL A 244 -14.99 15.86 8.61
C VAL A 244 -13.90 14.97 8.02
N SER A 245 -13.07 14.33 8.84
CA SER A 245 -12.06 13.39 8.39
C SER A 245 -12.69 12.21 7.64
N SER A 246 -13.76 11.63 8.17
CA SER A 246 -14.50 10.53 7.54
C SER A 246 -15.08 10.94 6.19
N LEU A 247 -15.68 12.13 6.09
CA LEU A 247 -16.22 12.66 4.83
C LEU A 247 -15.11 12.88 3.80
N LEU A 248 -13.98 13.48 4.20
CA LEU A 248 -12.85 13.72 3.31
C LEU A 248 -12.24 12.40 2.83
N THR A 249 -12.04 11.44 3.71
CA THR A 249 -11.53 10.11 3.37
C THR A 249 -12.48 9.38 2.42
N THR A 250 -13.78 9.41 2.70
CA THR A 250 -14.81 8.82 1.82
C THR A 250 -14.78 9.46 0.44
N ARG A 251 -14.69 10.80 0.36
CA ARG A 251 -14.56 11.51 -0.91
C ARG A 251 -13.31 11.09 -1.69
N VAL A 252 -12.18 10.98 -1.01
CA VAL A 252 -10.91 10.53 -1.63
C VAL A 252 -11.06 9.11 -2.17
N GLN A 253 -11.66 8.20 -1.41
CA GLN A 253 -11.87 6.82 -1.87
C GLN A 253 -12.84 6.73 -3.05
N LEU A 254 -13.93 7.51 -3.06
CA LEU A 254 -14.90 7.54 -4.16
C LEU A 254 -14.42 8.31 -5.40
N ARG A 255 -13.29 9.00 -5.31
CA ARG A 255 -12.62 9.72 -6.40
C ARG A 255 -11.12 9.43 -6.37
N HIS A 256 -10.79 8.15 -6.23
CA HIS A 256 -9.40 7.74 -6.10
C HIS A 256 -8.62 8.08 -7.38
N PRO A 257 -7.41 8.68 -7.29
CA PRO A 257 -6.61 9.04 -8.46
C PRO A 257 -6.31 7.86 -9.40
N MET A 258 -6.25 6.66 -8.85
CA MET A 258 -6.07 5.41 -9.61
C MET A 258 -7.41 4.76 -10.00
N ALA A 259 -8.50 5.49 -9.95
CA ALA A 259 -9.84 5.03 -10.34
C ALA A 259 -10.31 3.72 -9.66
N PHE A 260 -9.86 3.42 -8.42
CA PHE A 260 -10.22 2.18 -7.72
C PHE A 260 -11.73 1.99 -7.54
N GLN A 261 -12.48 3.09 -7.36
CA GLN A 261 -13.94 3.02 -7.31
C GLN A 261 -14.57 2.45 -8.59
N ALA A 262 -13.85 2.44 -9.70
CA ALA A 262 -14.32 1.85 -10.94
C ALA A 262 -14.41 0.32 -10.88
N LEU A 263 -13.69 -0.32 -9.96
CA LEU A 263 -13.69 -1.76 -9.74
C LEU A 263 -14.89 -2.24 -8.92
N LEU A 264 -15.68 -1.33 -8.36
CA LEU A 264 -16.94 -1.68 -7.71
C LEU A 264 -18.00 -2.09 -8.76
N PRO A 265 -18.91 -3.01 -8.43
CA PRO A 265 -20.05 -3.32 -9.26
C PRO A 265 -20.84 -2.07 -9.65
N ALA A 266 -21.42 -2.05 -10.84
CA ALA A 266 -22.14 -0.87 -11.37
C ALA A 266 -23.27 -0.43 -10.44
N GLY A 267 -23.44 0.89 -10.28
CA GLY A 267 -24.46 1.50 -9.41
C GLY A 267 -24.11 1.54 -7.92
N SER A 268 -22.94 1.07 -7.53
CA SER A 268 -22.61 0.73 -6.14
C SER A 268 -21.99 1.85 -5.29
N ALA A 269 -21.56 2.97 -5.86
CA ALA A 269 -20.93 4.04 -5.08
C ALA A 269 -21.83 4.55 -3.94
N ALA A 270 -23.13 4.76 -4.22
CA ALA A 270 -24.11 5.14 -3.21
C ALA A 270 -24.32 4.04 -2.14
N THR A 271 -24.26 2.77 -2.54
CA THR A 271 -24.42 1.60 -1.66
C THR A 271 -23.25 1.51 -0.66
N TYR A 272 -22.03 1.82 -1.12
CA TYR A 272 -20.83 1.69 -0.28
C TYR A 272 -20.45 2.95 0.48
N ALA A 273 -20.95 4.12 0.09
CA ALA A 273 -20.67 5.38 0.80
C ALA A 273 -20.94 5.31 2.32
N PRO A 274 -22.06 4.71 2.82
CA PRO A 274 -22.29 4.57 4.25
C PRO A 274 -21.24 3.72 4.97
N GLN A 275 -20.67 2.72 4.29
CA GLN A 275 -19.62 1.86 4.85
C GLN A 275 -18.29 2.61 4.93
N LEU A 276 -17.94 3.37 3.89
CA LEU A 276 -16.76 4.22 3.87
C LEU A 276 -16.83 5.32 4.94
N LEU A 277 -18.01 5.92 5.14
CA LEU A 277 -18.25 6.90 6.21
C LEU A 277 -18.05 6.32 7.61
N LYS A 278 -18.29 5.02 7.79
CA LYS A 278 -18.02 4.27 9.03
C LYS A 278 -16.56 3.85 9.17
N GLY A 279 -15.67 4.27 8.28
CA GLY A 279 -14.23 4.02 8.34
C GLY A 279 -13.74 2.75 7.65
N ARG A 280 -14.60 2.06 6.88
CA ARG A 280 -14.12 1.00 5.97
C ARG A 280 -13.29 1.60 4.83
N SER A 281 -12.38 0.81 4.28
CA SER A 281 -11.66 1.14 3.03
C SER A 281 -12.29 0.47 1.82
N LEU A 282 -11.98 0.95 0.61
CA LEU A 282 -12.35 0.23 -0.62
C LEU A 282 -11.76 -1.18 -0.65
N ASN A 283 -10.52 -1.37 -0.18
CA ASN A 283 -9.91 -2.69 -0.08
C ASN A 283 -10.69 -3.62 0.84
N GLY A 284 -11.24 -3.10 1.94
CA GLY A 284 -12.12 -3.88 2.82
C GLY A 284 -13.43 -4.29 2.14
N ILE A 285 -13.99 -3.42 1.31
CA ILE A 285 -15.18 -3.73 0.51
C ILE A 285 -14.83 -4.75 -0.57
N PHE A 286 -13.70 -4.58 -1.27
CA PHE A 286 -13.25 -5.55 -2.26
C PHE A 286 -12.98 -6.93 -1.65
N ALA A 287 -12.46 -6.99 -0.43
CA ALA A 287 -12.26 -8.26 0.27
C ALA A 287 -13.59 -8.99 0.50
N ASP A 288 -14.63 -8.29 0.95
CA ASP A 288 -15.95 -8.90 1.12
C ASP A 288 -16.54 -9.37 -0.21
N LEU A 289 -16.44 -8.53 -1.24
CA LEU A 289 -16.91 -8.88 -2.59
C LEU A 289 -16.14 -10.06 -3.17
N PHE A 290 -14.84 -10.12 -2.94
CA PHE A 290 -14.01 -11.24 -3.35
C PHE A 290 -14.40 -12.54 -2.65
N LEU A 291 -14.57 -12.51 -1.32
CA LEU A 291 -15.00 -13.67 -0.54
C LEU A 291 -16.42 -14.12 -0.88
N ALA A 292 -17.27 -13.22 -1.34
CA ALA A 292 -18.61 -13.51 -1.83
C ALA A 292 -18.64 -13.91 -3.32
N ASP A 293 -17.49 -14.01 -3.97
CA ASP A 293 -17.34 -14.25 -5.41
C ASP A 293 -18.12 -13.26 -6.29
N ALA A 294 -18.16 -12.00 -5.86
CA ALA A 294 -19.00 -10.94 -6.43
C ALA A 294 -18.20 -9.67 -6.82
N TRP A 295 -16.88 -9.74 -6.85
CA TRP A 295 -16.05 -8.56 -7.12
C TRP A 295 -15.96 -8.20 -8.60
N ALA A 296 -15.92 -9.21 -9.46
CA ALA A 296 -15.93 -9.00 -10.91
C ALA A 296 -16.94 -9.96 -11.57
N ALA A 297 -17.40 -9.62 -12.76
CA ALA A 297 -18.23 -10.51 -13.53
C ALA A 297 -17.49 -11.84 -13.77
N ASP A 298 -18.18 -12.95 -13.63
CA ASP A 298 -17.64 -14.30 -13.83
C ASP A 298 -16.36 -14.59 -13.03
N SER A 299 -16.25 -14.04 -11.79
CA SER A 299 -15.07 -14.28 -10.96
C SER A 299 -14.88 -15.75 -10.62
N ASN A 300 -15.92 -16.46 -10.17
CA ASN A 300 -15.98 -17.91 -9.89
C ASN A 300 -14.70 -18.49 -9.27
N VAL A 301 -14.04 -17.70 -8.39
CA VAL A 301 -12.72 -18.06 -7.82
C VAL A 301 -12.82 -19.28 -6.92
N PHE A 302 -13.92 -19.40 -6.18
CA PHE A 302 -14.09 -20.46 -5.18
C PHE A 302 -14.89 -21.66 -5.71
N THR A 303 -15.65 -21.52 -6.78
CA THR A 303 -16.45 -22.61 -7.36
C THR A 303 -15.64 -23.57 -8.21
N GLU A 304 -14.50 -23.15 -8.74
CA GLU A 304 -13.62 -24.01 -9.57
C GLU A 304 -12.55 -24.75 -8.77
N VAL A 305 -12.39 -24.48 -7.48
CA VAL A 305 -11.34 -25.04 -6.60
C VAL A 305 -11.86 -26.11 -5.64
N ILE A 306 -13.18 -26.34 -5.60
CA ILE A 306 -13.83 -27.37 -4.82
C ILE A 306 -14.39 -28.45 -5.76
#